data_aa881712b7188467578da0cba719b0b2
#
_entry.id   aa881712b7188467578da0cba719b0b2
#
_cell.length_a   1.000
_cell.length_b   1.000
_cell.length_c   1.000
_cell.angle_alpha   90.00
_cell.angle_beta   90.00
_cell.angle_gamma   90.00
#
_symmetry.space_group_name_H-M   'P 1'
#
loop_
_entity.id
_entity.type
_entity.pdbx_description
1 polymer ?
#
loop_
_entity_poly.entity_id
_entity_poly.type
_entity_poly.pdbx_seq_one_letter_code
_entity_poly.pdbx_strand_id
1 'polypeptide(L)'
;MLGMAAVAEYSPIRSLETVPVLANFGWVLPGRLAGMAYPHQGAGPLLRALGIRAVLTLTESPPEPFLALEGFIVHHEPVTDFEAPSPEALERAVAFVRRHIDRDEPVVVHCRAGIGRTGTALAAVLVSLGREPRDAIDAVRRKRPGSLETSGQESAVLAFARRLAMRRAPNTDSGEDS
;
A
#
# COMPACT_ATOMS: atom_id res chain seq x y z
N MET A 1 -55.22 -3.21 46.54
CA MET A 1 -54.37 -2.29 45.73
C MET A 1 -53.24 -3.14 45.18
N LEU A 2 -53.37 -3.53 43.91
CA LEU A 2 -52.32 -4.28 43.21
C LEU A 2 -51.34 -3.31 42.59
N GLY A 3 -50.08 -3.40 43.02
CA GLY A 3 -48.97 -2.63 42.44
C GLY A 3 -48.60 -3.21 41.08
N MET A 4 -48.71 -2.41 40.02
CA MET A 4 -48.21 -2.75 38.71
C MET A 4 -46.67 -2.73 38.72
N ALA A 5 -46.07 -3.91 38.50
CA ALA A 5 -44.66 -4.01 38.24
C ALA A 5 -44.35 -3.43 36.89
N ALA A 6 -43.45 -2.44 36.85
CA ALA A 6 -42.93 -1.85 35.62
C ALA A 6 -42.16 -2.91 34.82
N VAL A 7 -42.67 -3.19 33.62
CA VAL A 7 -41.95 -3.99 32.62
C VAL A 7 -40.77 -3.15 32.15
N ALA A 8 -39.56 -3.60 32.45
CA ALA A 8 -38.35 -2.98 31.94
C ALA A 8 -38.37 -3.04 30.40
N GLU A 9 -38.39 -1.90 29.74
CA GLU A 9 -38.26 -1.81 28.29
C GLU A 9 -36.93 -2.41 27.88
N TYR A 10 -37.00 -3.51 27.18
CA TYR A 10 -35.87 -4.10 26.48
C TYR A 10 -35.44 -3.19 25.38
N SER A 11 -34.38 -2.40 25.61
CA SER A 11 -33.79 -1.60 24.56
C SER A 11 -33.33 -2.51 23.42
N PRO A 12 -33.73 -2.23 22.17
CA PRO A 12 -33.30 -3.06 21.05
C PRO A 12 -31.79 -2.92 20.89
N ILE A 13 -31.18 -4.08 20.71
CA ILE A 13 -29.81 -4.37 20.31
C ILE A 13 -29.16 -3.16 19.63
N ARG A 14 -28.14 -2.62 20.29
CA ARG A 14 -27.17 -1.73 19.62
C ARG A 14 -26.81 -2.40 18.29
N SER A 15 -27.10 -1.68 17.20
CA SER A 15 -26.69 -2.06 15.86
C SER A 15 -25.28 -2.67 15.95
N LEU A 16 -25.12 -3.87 15.42
CA LEU A 16 -23.83 -4.50 15.21
C LEU A 16 -22.97 -3.48 14.48
N GLU A 17 -22.15 -2.76 15.21
CA GLU A 17 -21.09 -1.95 14.61
C GLU A 17 -20.29 -2.94 13.79
N THR A 18 -20.38 -2.82 12.47
CA THR A 18 -19.57 -3.61 11.55
C THR A 18 -18.13 -3.33 11.92
N VAL A 19 -17.46 -4.33 12.47
CA VAL A 19 -16.03 -4.27 12.77
C VAL A 19 -15.35 -3.80 11.47
N PRO A 20 -14.60 -2.70 11.48
CA PRO A 20 -13.97 -2.21 10.28
C PRO A 20 -13.07 -3.28 9.70
N VAL A 21 -13.48 -3.89 8.61
CA VAL A 21 -12.66 -4.87 7.90
C VAL A 21 -11.69 -4.08 7.04
N LEU A 22 -10.41 -4.39 7.11
CA LEU A 22 -9.41 -3.88 6.18
C LEU A 22 -9.65 -4.53 4.81
N ALA A 23 -10.49 -3.89 3.98
CA ALA A 23 -10.85 -4.44 2.69
C ALA A 23 -9.62 -4.70 1.83
N ASN A 24 -9.56 -5.87 1.20
CA ASN A 24 -8.46 -6.31 0.36
C ASN A 24 -7.07 -6.15 1.00
N PHE A 25 -6.97 -6.34 2.33
CA PHE A 25 -5.66 -6.34 3.00
C PHE A 25 -4.91 -7.65 2.72
N GLY A 26 -3.63 -7.55 2.44
CA GLY A 26 -2.78 -8.73 2.27
C GLY A 26 -1.29 -8.39 2.32
N TRP A 27 -0.53 -9.21 3.07
CA TRP A 27 0.91 -9.11 3.12
C TRP A 27 1.55 -9.61 1.82
N VAL A 28 2.42 -8.79 1.22
CA VAL A 28 3.34 -9.21 0.15
C VAL A 28 4.65 -9.68 0.75
N LEU A 29 5.17 -8.94 1.72
CA LEU A 29 6.26 -9.36 2.61
C LEU A 29 5.68 -9.44 4.04
N PRO A 30 5.58 -10.64 4.63
CA PRO A 30 4.98 -10.81 5.95
C PRO A 30 5.58 -9.87 7.00
N GLY A 31 4.73 -9.14 7.70
CA GLY A 31 5.12 -8.21 8.75
C GLY A 31 5.89 -6.96 8.29
N ARG A 32 6.10 -6.75 6.96
CA ARG A 32 6.91 -5.63 6.45
C ARG A 32 6.21 -4.81 5.38
N LEU A 33 5.53 -5.45 4.42
CA LEU A 33 4.88 -4.78 3.29
C LEU A 33 3.54 -5.40 2.98
N ALA A 34 2.49 -4.61 3.08
CA ALA A 34 1.12 -4.99 2.73
C ALA A 34 0.50 -4.06 1.70
N GLY A 35 -0.55 -4.52 1.07
CA GLY A 35 -1.46 -3.69 0.29
C GLY A 35 -2.88 -3.82 0.80
N MET A 36 -3.72 -2.81 0.56
CA MET A 36 -5.14 -2.83 0.89
C MET A 36 -5.95 -1.89 -0.01
N ALA A 37 -7.27 -1.96 0.09
CA ALA A 37 -8.17 -0.95 -0.46
C ALA A 37 -8.13 0.32 0.40
N TYR A 38 -8.85 1.35 -0.03
CA TYR A 38 -8.96 2.62 0.68
C TYR A 38 -9.38 2.40 2.14
N PRO A 39 -8.64 2.94 3.12
CA PRO A 39 -8.94 2.76 4.53
C PRO A 39 -10.18 3.56 4.93
N HIS A 40 -11.11 2.92 5.62
CA HIS A 40 -12.24 3.60 6.23
C HIS A 40 -11.91 4.09 7.63
N GLN A 41 -12.69 5.05 8.11
CA GLN A 41 -12.61 5.52 9.49
C GLN A 41 -12.75 4.31 10.45
N GLY A 42 -11.82 4.17 11.40
CA GLY A 42 -11.73 3.01 12.27
C GLY A 42 -10.75 1.91 11.79
N ALA A 43 -10.14 2.04 10.62
CA ALA A 43 -9.07 1.13 10.18
C ALA A 43 -7.79 1.25 11.03
N GLY A 44 -7.54 2.43 11.61
CA GLY A 44 -6.31 2.73 12.31
C GLY A 44 -5.97 1.78 13.47
N PRO A 45 -6.88 1.46 14.40
CA PRO A 45 -6.60 0.49 15.46
C PRO A 45 -6.17 -0.88 14.94
N LEU A 46 -6.77 -1.37 13.85
CA LEU A 46 -6.40 -2.63 13.22
C LEU A 46 -5.03 -2.55 12.54
N LEU A 47 -4.74 -1.47 11.83
CA LEU A 47 -3.43 -1.25 11.22
C LEU A 47 -2.33 -1.21 12.29
N ARG A 48 -2.57 -0.54 13.42
CA ARG A 48 -1.63 -0.54 14.56
C ARG A 48 -1.44 -1.93 15.16
N ALA A 49 -2.52 -2.68 15.33
CA ALA A 49 -2.46 -4.07 15.83
C ALA A 49 -1.64 -4.98 14.91
N LEU A 50 -1.65 -4.71 13.59
CA LEU A 50 -0.79 -5.37 12.59
C LEU A 50 0.65 -4.84 12.56
N GLY A 51 0.97 -3.86 13.40
CA GLY A 51 2.31 -3.24 13.49
C GLY A 51 2.59 -2.20 12.42
N ILE A 52 1.63 -1.84 11.57
CA ILE A 52 1.83 -0.83 10.51
C ILE A 52 2.28 0.50 11.14
N ARG A 53 3.30 1.12 10.53
CA ARG A 53 3.86 2.42 10.93
C ARG A 53 3.70 3.48 9.85
N ALA A 54 3.76 3.08 8.58
CA ALA A 54 3.70 4.00 7.46
C ALA A 54 2.62 3.59 6.45
N VAL A 55 2.03 4.60 5.82
CA VAL A 55 0.95 4.43 4.82
C VAL A 55 1.33 5.20 3.57
N LEU A 56 1.35 4.49 2.43
CA LEU A 56 1.48 5.10 1.11
C LEU A 56 0.11 5.17 0.46
N THR A 57 -0.36 6.37 0.17
CA THR A 57 -1.64 6.67 -0.48
C THR A 57 -1.42 6.98 -1.95
N LEU A 58 -2.09 6.25 -2.84
CA LEU A 58 -1.97 6.39 -4.31
C LEU A 58 -3.25 6.94 -4.97
N THR A 59 -4.25 7.36 -4.21
CA THR A 59 -5.47 7.96 -4.76
C THR A 59 -5.21 9.39 -5.22
N GLU A 60 -6.03 9.88 -6.16
CA GLU A 60 -6.01 11.27 -6.61
C GLU A 60 -6.32 12.23 -5.46
N SER A 61 -7.29 11.86 -4.62
CA SER A 61 -7.65 12.62 -3.42
C SER A 61 -6.59 12.46 -2.33
N PRO A 62 -6.37 13.50 -1.51
CA PRO A 62 -5.49 13.42 -0.34
C PRO A 62 -5.87 12.27 0.59
N PRO A 63 -4.91 11.77 1.39
CA PRO A 63 -5.17 10.75 2.39
C PRO A 63 -6.14 11.24 3.47
N GLU A 64 -6.86 10.29 4.06
CA GLU A 64 -7.77 10.59 5.16
C GLU A 64 -7.02 11.19 6.36
N PRO A 65 -7.52 12.31 6.92
CA PRO A 65 -6.85 12.99 8.04
C PRO A 65 -6.64 12.10 9.26
N PHE A 66 -7.53 11.13 9.50
CA PHE A 66 -7.42 10.25 10.66
C PHE A 66 -6.12 9.43 10.67
N LEU A 67 -5.55 9.10 9.50
CA LEU A 67 -4.29 8.36 9.42
C LEU A 67 -3.16 9.12 10.11
N ALA A 68 -3.01 10.41 9.83
CA ALA A 68 -2.01 11.25 10.49
C ALA A 68 -2.36 11.49 11.98
N LEU A 69 -3.64 11.74 12.29
CA LEU A 69 -4.11 11.94 13.66
C LEU A 69 -3.90 10.72 14.55
N GLU A 70 -3.94 9.53 13.97
CA GLU A 70 -3.65 8.27 14.66
C GLU A 70 -2.16 7.91 14.70
N GLY A 71 -1.28 8.79 14.23
CA GLY A 71 0.17 8.66 14.37
C GLY A 71 0.85 7.81 13.29
N PHE A 72 0.20 7.56 12.14
CA PHE A 72 0.86 6.94 10.99
C PHE A 72 1.70 7.98 10.24
N ILE A 73 2.85 7.55 9.72
CA ILE A 73 3.64 8.33 8.78
C ILE A 73 3.00 8.15 7.40
N VAL A 74 2.42 9.21 6.85
CA VAL A 74 1.66 9.14 5.60
C VAL A 74 2.42 9.83 4.48
N HIS A 75 2.54 9.16 3.34
CA HIS A 75 3.00 9.74 2.08
C HIS A 75 1.90 9.66 1.03
N HIS A 76 1.70 10.76 0.32
CA HIS A 76 0.73 10.86 -0.76
C HIS A 76 1.44 11.01 -2.09
N GLU A 77 1.25 10.03 -2.97
CA GLU A 77 1.74 10.04 -4.34
C GLU A 77 0.55 9.81 -5.28
N PRO A 78 -0.13 10.88 -5.74
CA PRO A 78 -1.36 10.75 -6.50
C PRO A 78 -1.12 10.12 -7.87
N VAL A 79 -1.92 9.12 -8.20
CA VAL A 79 -1.95 8.42 -9.48
C VAL A 79 -3.39 8.30 -9.94
N THR A 80 -3.67 8.67 -11.19
CA THR A 80 -5.01 8.53 -11.80
C THR A 80 -5.45 7.07 -11.82
N ASP A 81 -6.74 6.84 -11.61
CA ASP A 81 -7.26 5.47 -11.58
C ASP A 81 -7.07 4.77 -12.93
N PHE A 82 -6.79 3.47 -12.86
CA PHE A 82 -6.40 2.61 -13.99
C PHE A 82 -5.10 3.01 -14.72
N GLU A 83 -4.51 4.15 -14.42
CA GLU A 83 -3.23 4.54 -15.00
C GLU A 83 -2.04 3.93 -14.26
N ALA A 84 -0.90 3.96 -14.93
CA ALA A 84 0.38 3.69 -14.32
C ALA A 84 0.93 4.97 -13.69
N PRO A 85 1.61 4.91 -12.54
CA PRO A 85 2.35 6.05 -12.03
C PRO A 85 3.43 6.48 -13.01
N SER A 86 3.72 7.79 -13.08
CA SER A 86 4.89 8.26 -13.81
C SER A 86 6.18 7.63 -13.25
N PRO A 87 7.26 7.54 -14.03
CA PRO A 87 8.52 6.99 -13.54
C PRO A 87 9.02 7.64 -12.26
N GLU A 88 8.89 8.96 -12.17
CA GLU A 88 9.32 9.75 -11.01
C GLU A 88 8.41 9.52 -9.80
N ALA A 89 7.10 9.44 -10.02
CA ALA A 89 6.13 9.11 -8.97
C ALA A 89 6.39 7.71 -8.39
N LEU A 90 6.64 6.74 -9.27
CA LEU A 90 6.95 5.37 -8.83
C LEU A 90 8.27 5.30 -8.05
N GLU A 91 9.29 6.06 -8.46
CA GLU A 91 10.56 6.15 -7.74
C GLU A 91 10.37 6.76 -6.34
N ARG A 92 9.59 7.85 -6.20
CA ARG A 92 9.30 8.45 -4.89
C ARG A 92 8.51 7.50 -3.99
N ALA A 93 7.50 6.83 -4.54
CA ALA A 93 6.71 5.83 -3.84
C ALA A 93 7.59 4.69 -3.30
N VAL A 94 8.46 4.13 -4.16
CA VAL A 94 9.40 3.07 -3.78
C VAL A 94 10.40 3.56 -2.73
N ALA A 95 10.96 4.77 -2.90
CA ALA A 95 11.92 5.34 -1.95
C ALA A 95 11.29 5.53 -0.55
N PHE A 96 10.04 5.99 -0.49
CA PHE A 96 9.30 6.09 0.77
C PHE A 96 9.18 4.72 1.43
N VAL A 97 8.65 3.73 0.72
CA VAL A 97 8.44 2.37 1.26
C VAL A 97 9.77 1.75 1.71
N ARG A 98 10.82 1.84 0.89
CA ARG A 98 12.14 1.31 1.21
C ARG A 98 12.72 1.90 2.49
N ARG A 99 12.62 3.23 2.66
CA ARG A 99 13.11 3.92 3.87
C ARG A 99 12.51 3.33 5.15
N HIS A 100 11.24 2.97 5.12
CA HIS A 100 10.55 2.42 6.29
C HIS A 100 10.87 0.93 6.48
N ILE A 101 10.82 0.15 5.40
CA ILE A 101 11.19 -1.28 5.47
C ILE A 101 12.61 -1.48 5.99
N ASP A 102 13.56 -0.64 5.57
CA ASP A 102 14.97 -0.74 5.99
C ASP A 102 15.17 -0.34 7.47
N ARG A 103 14.14 0.21 8.13
CA ARG A 103 14.08 0.51 9.57
C ARG A 103 13.19 -0.44 10.37
N ASP A 104 12.77 -1.55 9.76
CA ASP A 104 11.80 -2.48 10.33
C ASP A 104 10.46 -1.82 10.74
N GLU A 105 10.07 -0.80 9.99
CA GLU A 105 8.79 -0.11 10.12
C GLU A 105 7.83 -0.65 9.04
N PRO A 106 6.82 -1.46 9.40
CA PRO A 106 5.90 -2.04 8.42
C PRO A 106 5.08 -1.00 7.68
N VAL A 107 4.95 -1.18 6.37
CA VAL A 107 4.25 -0.26 5.47
C VAL A 107 3.03 -0.93 4.86
N VAL A 108 1.94 -0.16 4.76
CA VAL A 108 0.80 -0.51 3.91
C VAL A 108 0.68 0.47 2.75
N VAL A 109 0.42 -0.07 1.56
CA VAL A 109 0.16 0.70 0.33
C VAL A 109 -1.30 0.56 -0.02
N HIS A 110 -1.98 1.66 -0.36
CA HIS A 110 -3.35 1.61 -0.82
C HIS A 110 -3.63 2.55 -1.99
N CYS A 111 -4.66 2.19 -2.76
CA CYS A 111 -5.37 3.06 -3.68
C CYS A 111 -6.87 2.96 -3.36
N ARG A 112 -7.77 3.07 -4.33
CA ARG A 112 -9.21 2.89 -4.08
C ARG A 112 -9.56 1.42 -3.81
N ALA A 113 -9.31 0.53 -4.77
CA ALA A 113 -9.62 -0.91 -4.67
C ALA A 113 -8.46 -1.72 -4.05
N GLY A 114 -7.26 -1.17 -4.00
CA GLY A 114 -6.06 -1.88 -3.54
C GLY A 114 -5.55 -2.91 -4.54
N ILE A 115 -5.78 -2.73 -5.82
CA ILE A 115 -5.50 -3.73 -6.87
C ILE A 115 -4.45 -3.19 -7.85
N GLY A 116 -4.82 -2.30 -8.79
CA GLY A 116 -3.97 -1.87 -9.89
C GLY A 116 -2.77 -1.04 -9.45
N ARG A 117 -2.99 0.21 -9.05
CA ARG A 117 -1.96 1.16 -8.58
C ARG A 117 -1.18 0.61 -7.39
N THR A 118 -1.88 0.01 -6.44
CA THR A 118 -1.28 -0.66 -5.28
C THR A 118 -0.36 -1.79 -5.71
N GLY A 119 -0.83 -2.68 -6.59
CA GLY A 119 -0.04 -3.79 -7.11
C GLY A 119 1.23 -3.32 -7.84
N THR A 120 1.12 -2.24 -8.62
CA THR A 120 2.25 -1.64 -9.33
C THR A 120 3.34 -1.18 -8.38
N ALA A 121 2.97 -0.41 -7.34
CA ALA A 121 3.93 0.05 -6.34
C ALA A 121 4.55 -1.12 -5.56
N LEU A 122 3.76 -2.11 -5.16
CA LEU A 122 4.25 -3.30 -4.45
C LEU A 122 5.26 -4.09 -5.30
N ALA A 123 4.97 -4.30 -6.59
CA ALA A 123 5.89 -4.99 -7.50
C ALA A 123 7.20 -4.20 -7.68
N ALA A 124 7.13 -2.89 -7.87
CA ALA A 124 8.31 -2.04 -7.97
C ALA A 124 9.18 -2.06 -6.69
N VAL A 125 8.55 -2.13 -5.51
CA VAL A 125 9.29 -2.32 -4.25
C VAL A 125 10.01 -3.67 -4.25
N LEU A 126 9.37 -4.76 -4.66
CA LEU A 126 10.05 -6.07 -4.75
C LEU A 126 11.22 -6.04 -5.73
N VAL A 127 11.09 -5.33 -6.87
CA VAL A 127 12.21 -5.12 -7.82
C VAL A 127 13.34 -4.36 -7.13
N SER A 128 13.05 -3.32 -6.38
CA SER A 128 14.06 -2.55 -5.66
C SER A 128 14.81 -3.38 -4.61
N LEU A 129 14.18 -4.43 -4.09
CA LEU A 129 14.74 -5.42 -3.18
C LEU A 129 15.55 -6.53 -3.90
N GLY A 130 15.70 -6.43 -5.22
CA GLY A 130 16.52 -7.35 -6.00
C GLY A 130 15.76 -8.47 -6.69
N ARG A 131 14.43 -8.46 -6.67
CA ARG A 131 13.63 -9.45 -7.40
C ARG A 131 13.57 -9.08 -8.89
N GLU A 132 13.65 -10.09 -9.75
CA GLU A 132 13.42 -9.91 -11.18
C GLU A 132 12.01 -9.33 -11.42
N PRO A 133 11.82 -8.40 -12.39
CA PRO A 133 10.57 -7.66 -12.52
C PRO A 133 9.36 -8.53 -12.83
N ARG A 134 9.49 -9.56 -13.67
CA ARG A 134 8.38 -10.49 -13.93
C ARG A 134 8.04 -11.33 -12.70
N ASP A 135 9.06 -11.83 -12.00
CA ASP A 135 8.87 -12.58 -10.75
C ASP A 135 8.25 -11.71 -9.64
N ALA A 136 8.56 -10.42 -9.62
CA ALA A 136 7.97 -9.46 -8.71
C ALA A 136 6.46 -9.28 -8.97
N ILE A 137 6.07 -9.11 -10.24
CA ILE A 137 4.67 -9.02 -10.67
C ILE A 137 3.92 -10.30 -10.29
N ASP A 138 4.46 -11.46 -10.62
CA ASP A 138 3.85 -12.75 -10.32
C ASP A 138 3.74 -13.00 -8.81
N ALA A 139 4.74 -12.60 -8.03
CA ALA A 139 4.70 -12.71 -6.58
C ALA A 139 3.58 -11.86 -5.97
N VAL A 140 3.38 -10.63 -6.47
CA VAL A 140 2.27 -9.78 -6.04
C VAL A 140 0.94 -10.43 -6.42
N ARG A 141 0.77 -10.90 -7.65
CA ARG A 141 -0.46 -11.55 -8.12
C ARG A 141 -0.80 -12.83 -7.35
N ARG A 142 0.21 -13.64 -6.99
CA ARG A 142 -0.02 -14.84 -6.16
C ARG A 142 -0.54 -14.49 -4.77
N LYS A 143 -0.07 -13.39 -4.18
CA LYS A 143 -0.49 -12.95 -2.84
C LYS A 143 -1.78 -12.13 -2.87
N ARG A 144 -2.02 -11.43 -3.97
CA ARG A 144 -3.08 -10.46 -4.18
C ARG A 144 -3.63 -10.62 -5.61
N PRO A 145 -4.52 -11.61 -5.83
CA PRO A 145 -5.10 -11.86 -7.15
C PRO A 145 -5.73 -10.60 -7.77
N GLY A 146 -5.59 -10.43 -9.08
CA GLY A 146 -6.10 -9.27 -9.81
C GLY A 146 -5.18 -8.04 -9.81
N SER A 147 -4.08 -8.06 -9.04
CA SER A 147 -3.13 -6.93 -9.00
C SER A 147 -2.46 -6.66 -10.36
N LEU A 148 -2.13 -5.39 -10.61
CA LEU A 148 -1.66 -4.85 -11.89
C LEU A 148 -2.70 -5.09 -12.99
N GLU A 149 -3.73 -4.24 -13.02
CA GLU A 149 -4.95 -4.40 -13.82
C GLU A 149 -4.73 -4.09 -15.30
N THR A 150 -3.70 -3.30 -15.63
CA THR A 150 -3.45 -2.85 -17.00
C THR A 150 -2.04 -3.18 -17.47
N SER A 151 -1.87 -3.32 -18.79
CA SER A 151 -0.54 -3.50 -19.41
C SER A 151 0.38 -2.30 -19.17
N GLY A 152 -0.18 -1.09 -19.04
CA GLY A 152 0.56 0.12 -18.67
C GLY A 152 1.19 -0.01 -17.29
N GLN A 153 0.47 -0.56 -16.31
CA GLN A 153 0.97 -0.80 -14.97
C GLN A 153 2.10 -1.84 -14.93
N GLU A 154 2.00 -2.92 -15.70
CA GLU A 154 3.10 -3.88 -15.87
C GLU A 154 4.31 -3.23 -16.52
N SER A 155 4.08 -2.47 -17.61
CA SER A 155 5.14 -1.75 -18.33
C SER A 155 5.89 -0.76 -17.44
N ALA A 156 5.20 -0.10 -16.50
CA ALA A 156 5.81 0.80 -15.54
C ALA A 156 6.80 0.07 -14.60
N VAL A 157 6.45 -1.14 -14.12
CA VAL A 157 7.35 -1.96 -13.30
C VAL A 157 8.59 -2.38 -14.09
N LEU A 158 8.41 -2.81 -15.36
CA LEU A 158 9.52 -3.19 -16.24
C LEU A 158 10.44 -1.99 -16.54
N ALA A 159 9.85 -0.82 -16.78
CA ALA A 159 10.60 0.42 -17.00
C ALA A 159 11.38 0.85 -15.75
N PHE A 160 10.75 0.76 -14.58
CA PHE A 160 11.41 1.02 -13.30
C PHE A 160 12.63 0.12 -13.08
N ALA A 161 12.51 -1.18 -13.39
CA ALA A 161 13.63 -2.11 -13.27
C ALA A 161 14.81 -1.72 -14.17
N ARG A 162 14.54 -1.33 -15.43
CA ARG A 162 15.58 -0.86 -16.36
C ARG A 162 16.27 0.40 -15.84
N ARG A 163 15.52 1.40 -15.36
CA ARG A 163 16.10 2.63 -14.77
C ARG A 163 16.97 2.32 -13.55
N LEU A 164 16.51 1.41 -12.70
CA LEU A 164 17.27 0.98 -11.52
C LEU A 164 18.58 0.29 -11.89
N ALA A 165 18.57 -0.57 -12.91
CA ALA A 165 19.77 -1.25 -13.42
C ALA A 165 20.79 -0.26 -14.00
N MET A 166 20.33 0.73 -14.80
CA MET A 166 21.19 1.78 -15.35
C MET A 166 21.89 2.60 -14.26
N ARG A 167 21.20 2.89 -13.14
CA ARG A 167 21.80 3.63 -12.02
C ARG A 167 22.80 2.80 -11.20
N ARG A 168 22.71 1.47 -11.27
CA ARG A 168 23.63 0.54 -10.57
C ARG A 168 24.83 0.14 -11.41
N ALA A 169 24.77 0.34 -12.73
CA ALA A 169 25.91 0.12 -13.60
C ALA A 169 27.06 1.06 -13.22
N PRO A 170 28.30 0.56 -13.04
CA PRO A 170 29.44 1.40 -12.78
C PRO A 170 29.65 2.35 -13.96
N ASN A 171 29.95 3.62 -13.68
CA ASN A 171 30.32 4.59 -14.71
C ASN A 171 31.66 4.14 -15.32
N THR A 172 31.61 3.43 -16.45
CA THR A 172 32.81 3.04 -17.22
C THR A 172 33.24 4.19 -18.12
N ASP A 173 33.40 5.38 -17.51
CA ASP A 173 34.09 6.48 -18.15
C ASP A 173 35.51 6.56 -17.54
N SER A 174 36.31 5.57 -17.86
CA SER A 174 37.76 5.66 -17.72
C SER A 174 38.28 6.22 -19.04
N GLY A 175 38.50 7.54 -19.04
CA GLY A 175 39.20 8.22 -20.11
C GLY A 175 40.51 7.54 -20.47
N GLU A 176 40.58 7.01 -21.68
CA GLU A 176 41.81 6.85 -22.40
C GLU A 176 42.07 8.18 -23.10
N ASP A 177 42.88 9.01 -22.50
CA ASP A 177 43.68 10.01 -23.18
C ASP A 177 45.14 9.82 -22.78
N SER A 178 45.86 9.27 -23.72
CA SER A 178 47.32 9.23 -23.78
C SER A 178 47.84 10.36 -24.63
#